data_6d8827c45c40fbf064002623aca589ab
#
_entry.id   6d8827c45c40fbf064002623aca589ab
#
_cell.length_a   1.000
_cell.length_b   1.000
_cell.length_c   1.000
_cell.angle_alpha   90.00
_cell.angle_beta   90.00
_cell.angle_gamma   90.00
#
_symmetry.space_group_name_H-M   'P 1'
#
loop_
_entity.id
_entity.type
_entity.pdbx_description
1 polymer ?
#
loop_
_entity_poly.entity_id
_entity_poly.type
_entity_poly.pdbx_seq_one_letter_code
_entity_poly.pdbx_strand_id
1 'polypeptide(L)'
;DVELITDFVDDLGGKAVLKPLQGSGGSGVFLINSAESPNLNQIIEAISRDGYVVAQEYLPEATEGDVRLFVMNGRPLEVDGKYAAFRRLPSAKDVRSNMSVGGKAAKAKVTDDMLHMVDVVRPKLVADGMFLVGLDIVGDKLMEINVFSPGGLGSAQSLVEVDFAPIIIEEL
;
A
#
# COMPACT_ATOMS: atom_id res chain seq x y z
N ASP A 1 -14.45 6.83 16.11
CA ASP A 1 -14.61 6.75 17.56
C ASP A 1 -13.23 6.53 18.18
N VAL A 2 -12.87 7.39 19.16
CA VAL A 2 -11.55 7.38 19.81
C VAL A 2 -11.37 6.10 20.64
N GLU A 3 -12.41 5.69 21.36
CA GLU A 3 -12.40 4.53 22.24
C GLU A 3 -12.11 3.25 21.42
N LEU A 4 -12.81 3.05 20.30
CA LEU A 4 -12.56 1.90 19.41
C LEU A 4 -11.13 1.86 18.86
N ILE A 5 -10.54 3.02 18.57
CA ILE A 5 -9.16 3.10 18.08
C ILE A 5 -8.18 2.77 19.22
N THR A 6 -8.44 3.28 20.42
CA THR A 6 -7.62 3.02 21.60
C THR A 6 -7.60 1.53 21.95
N ASP A 7 -8.78 0.91 22.02
CA ASP A 7 -8.93 -0.53 22.28
C ASP A 7 -8.20 -1.36 21.21
N PHE A 8 -8.35 -0.99 19.93
CA PHE A 8 -7.66 -1.67 18.83
C PHE A 8 -6.13 -1.55 18.94
N VAL A 9 -5.60 -0.37 19.31
CA VAL A 9 -4.16 -0.16 19.50
C VAL A 9 -3.65 -1.00 20.68
N ASP A 10 -4.42 -1.10 21.77
CA ASP A 10 -4.06 -1.92 22.93
C ASP A 10 -4.06 -3.41 22.58
N ASP A 11 -5.07 -3.90 21.88
CA ASP A 11 -5.15 -5.29 21.42
C ASP A 11 -3.95 -5.70 20.53
N LEU A 12 -3.36 -4.73 19.81
CA LEU A 12 -2.13 -4.93 19.03
C LEU A 12 -0.83 -4.77 19.84
N GLY A 13 -0.90 -4.64 21.16
CA GLY A 13 0.27 -4.43 22.00
C GLY A 13 0.82 -3.01 21.93
N GLY A 14 0.00 -2.03 21.59
CA GLY A 14 0.30 -0.61 21.63
C GLY A 14 0.89 -0.03 20.34
N LYS A 15 1.13 -0.82 19.29
CA LYS A 15 1.75 -0.32 18.07
C LYS A 15 0.85 -0.47 16.85
N ALA A 16 0.46 0.65 16.26
CA ALA A 16 -0.44 0.71 15.12
C ALA A 16 -0.12 1.87 14.17
N VAL A 17 -0.70 1.83 12.98
CA VAL A 17 -0.68 2.94 12.02
C VAL A 17 -2.09 3.51 11.91
N LEU A 18 -2.21 4.83 12.08
CA LEU A 18 -3.44 5.57 11.81
C LEU A 18 -3.28 6.35 10.51
N LYS A 19 -4.28 6.30 9.65
CA LYS A 19 -4.28 7.01 8.37
C LYS A 19 -5.70 7.42 7.98
N PRO A 20 -5.88 8.49 7.18
CA PRO A 20 -7.19 8.82 6.61
C PRO A 20 -7.61 7.73 5.63
N LEU A 21 -8.93 7.47 5.54
CA LEU A 21 -9.47 6.54 4.54
C LEU A 21 -9.18 7.04 3.12
N GLN A 22 -9.24 8.35 2.91
CA GLN A 22 -8.93 9.00 1.64
C GLN A 22 -7.65 9.80 1.79
N GLY A 23 -6.68 9.52 0.93
CA GLY A 23 -5.38 10.20 0.96
C GLY A 23 -4.46 9.68 -0.12
N SER A 24 -3.35 10.37 -0.34
CA SER A 24 -2.32 9.95 -1.28
C SER A 24 -0.93 10.36 -0.81
N GLY A 25 0.10 9.69 -1.31
CA GLY A 25 1.49 10.06 -1.06
C GLY A 25 1.95 9.93 0.40
N GLY A 26 1.21 9.21 1.26
CA GLY A 26 1.53 9.05 2.68
C GLY A 26 1.18 10.25 3.56
N SER A 27 0.38 11.20 3.06
CA SER A 27 -0.13 12.30 3.88
C SER A 27 -1.07 11.80 4.97
N GLY A 28 -0.93 12.32 6.19
CA GLY A 28 -1.78 11.94 7.33
C GLY A 28 -1.54 10.54 7.88
N VAL A 29 -0.43 9.89 7.56
CA VAL A 29 -0.04 8.60 8.12
C VAL A 29 0.75 8.80 9.40
N PHE A 30 0.28 8.25 10.51
CA PHE A 30 0.90 8.35 11.83
C PHE A 30 1.19 6.97 12.42
N LEU A 31 2.42 6.78 12.87
CA LEU A 31 2.80 5.63 13.68
C LEU A 31 2.47 5.91 15.15
N ILE A 32 1.66 5.05 15.74
CA ILE A 32 1.34 5.06 17.17
C ILE A 32 2.18 3.98 17.85
N ASN A 33 2.82 4.34 18.95
CA ASN A 33 3.67 3.43 19.73
C ASN A 33 3.06 3.06 21.09
N SER A 34 1.93 3.64 21.46
CA SER A 34 1.19 3.34 22.69
C SER A 34 -0.21 3.95 22.60
N ALA A 35 -1.22 3.24 23.09
CA ALA A 35 -2.56 3.77 23.28
C ALA A 35 -2.61 4.93 24.29
N GLU A 36 -1.66 4.97 25.21
CA GLU A 36 -1.50 6.07 26.18
C GLU A 36 -0.71 7.28 25.62
N SER A 37 -0.44 7.29 24.31
CA SER A 37 0.29 8.39 23.68
C SER A 37 -0.42 9.74 23.94
N PRO A 38 0.24 10.75 24.52
CA PRO A 38 -0.41 12.02 24.88
C PRO A 38 -1.07 12.73 23.70
N ASN A 39 -0.60 12.45 22.47
CA ASN A 39 -1.07 13.08 21.25
C ASN A 39 -2.09 12.24 20.49
N LEU A 40 -2.48 11.05 20.96
CA LEU A 40 -3.35 10.13 20.23
C LEU A 40 -4.69 10.78 19.87
N ASN A 41 -5.35 11.42 20.83
CA ASN A 41 -6.62 12.11 20.59
C ASN A 41 -6.50 13.24 19.56
N GLN A 42 -5.41 14.01 19.62
CA GLN A 42 -5.16 15.09 18.66
C GLN A 42 -4.88 14.55 17.24
N ILE A 43 -4.17 13.42 17.15
CA ILE A 43 -3.91 12.74 15.87
C ILE A 43 -5.24 12.26 15.29
N ILE A 44 -6.06 11.56 16.07
CA ILE A 44 -7.37 11.06 15.64
C ILE A 44 -8.26 12.22 15.19
N GLU A 45 -8.34 13.31 15.98
CA GLU A 45 -9.10 14.50 15.61
C GLU A 45 -8.60 15.13 14.30
N ALA A 46 -7.31 15.25 14.13
CA ALA A 46 -6.72 15.83 12.92
C ALA A 46 -7.02 15.00 11.67
N ILE A 47 -6.91 13.66 11.76
CA ILE A 47 -7.14 12.75 10.63
C ILE A 47 -8.64 12.66 10.31
N SER A 48 -9.51 12.70 11.33
CA SER A 48 -10.95 12.51 11.15
C SER A 48 -11.70 13.75 10.63
N ARG A 49 -11.02 14.88 10.44
CA ARG A 49 -11.63 16.11 9.88
C ARG A 49 -12.20 15.88 8.48
N ASP A 50 -11.56 15.05 7.69
CA ASP A 50 -11.93 14.79 6.30
C ASP A 50 -12.64 13.45 6.11
N GLY A 51 -13.05 12.77 7.20
CA GLY A 51 -13.80 11.53 7.12
C GLY A 51 -13.34 10.42 8.07
N TYR A 52 -13.39 9.19 7.58
CA TYR A 52 -13.04 8.01 8.39
C TYR A 52 -11.54 7.86 8.59
N VAL A 53 -11.16 7.36 9.77
CA VAL A 53 -9.80 6.95 10.12
C VAL A 53 -9.68 5.43 9.96
N VAL A 54 -8.63 5.00 9.30
CA VAL A 54 -8.21 3.60 9.26
C VAL A 54 -7.17 3.39 10.35
N ALA A 55 -7.45 2.48 11.29
CA ALA A 55 -6.47 1.94 12.23
C ALA A 55 -5.98 0.59 11.69
N GLN A 56 -4.68 0.40 11.61
CA GLN A 56 -4.06 -0.76 10.99
C GLN A 56 -2.88 -1.26 11.83
N GLU A 57 -2.69 -2.58 11.86
CA GLU A 57 -1.50 -3.20 12.44
C GLU A 57 -0.23 -2.58 11.85
N TYR A 58 0.75 -2.28 12.71
CA TYR A 58 2.08 -1.93 12.23
C TYR A 58 2.84 -3.20 11.81
N LEU A 59 3.33 -3.20 10.59
CA LEU A 59 4.13 -4.30 10.04
C LEU A 59 5.62 -3.96 10.19
N PRO A 60 6.39 -4.67 11.05
CA PRO A 60 7.82 -4.38 11.24
C PRO A 60 8.62 -4.48 9.95
N GLU A 61 8.24 -5.40 9.05
CA GLU A 61 8.87 -5.61 7.75
C GLU A 61 8.76 -4.41 6.81
N ALA A 62 7.84 -3.46 7.09
CA ALA A 62 7.73 -2.21 6.34
C ALA A 62 9.00 -1.36 6.42
N THR A 63 9.86 -1.58 7.42
CA THR A 63 11.18 -0.94 7.50
C THR A 63 12.12 -1.34 6.36
N GLU A 64 11.88 -2.50 5.77
CA GLU A 64 12.59 -2.97 4.57
C GLU A 64 11.94 -2.51 3.26
N GLY A 65 10.81 -1.80 3.36
CA GLY A 65 10.03 -1.32 2.23
C GLY A 65 8.85 -2.23 1.91
N ASP A 66 8.12 -1.84 0.88
CA ASP A 66 6.97 -2.55 0.35
C ASP A 66 7.11 -2.81 -1.14
N VAL A 67 6.36 -3.77 -1.64
CA VAL A 67 6.28 -4.07 -3.07
C VAL A 67 4.97 -3.51 -3.62
N ARG A 68 5.06 -2.65 -4.65
CA ARG A 68 3.93 -2.31 -5.50
C ARG A 68 3.86 -3.31 -6.65
N LEU A 69 2.78 -4.09 -6.68
CA LEU A 69 2.43 -5.01 -7.76
C LEU A 69 1.22 -4.48 -8.52
N PHE A 70 1.35 -4.28 -9.82
CA PHE A 70 0.22 -3.88 -10.67
C PHE A 70 -0.64 -5.09 -11.04
N VAL A 71 -1.94 -4.88 -10.97
CA VAL A 71 -2.96 -5.88 -11.30
C VAL A 71 -3.93 -5.26 -12.30
N MET A 72 -4.20 -5.96 -13.39
CA MET A 72 -5.12 -5.55 -14.45
C MET A 72 -6.20 -6.61 -14.60
N ASN A 73 -7.48 -6.20 -14.63
CA ASN A 73 -8.63 -7.11 -14.69
C ASN A 73 -8.57 -8.25 -13.67
N GLY A 74 -8.08 -7.93 -12.42
CA GLY A 74 -7.93 -8.92 -11.36
C GLY A 74 -6.79 -9.92 -11.56
N ARG A 75 -5.88 -9.70 -12.51
CA ARG A 75 -4.70 -10.56 -12.77
C ARG A 75 -3.41 -9.75 -12.62
N PRO A 76 -2.31 -10.35 -12.16
CA PRO A 76 -1.03 -9.66 -12.16
C PRO A 76 -0.71 -9.16 -13.58
N LEU A 77 -0.30 -7.91 -13.69
CA LEU A 77 0.15 -7.37 -14.97
C LEU A 77 1.54 -7.94 -15.28
N GLU A 78 1.60 -8.76 -16.31
CA GLU A 78 2.79 -9.51 -16.70
C GLU A 78 2.97 -9.50 -18.22
N VAL A 79 4.21 -9.39 -18.67
CA VAL A 79 4.63 -9.54 -20.07
C VAL A 79 5.92 -10.36 -20.11
N ASP A 80 5.95 -11.44 -20.88
CA ASP A 80 7.11 -12.34 -21.08
C ASP A 80 7.75 -12.82 -19.76
N GLY A 81 6.93 -13.19 -18.77
CA GLY A 81 7.39 -13.67 -17.46
C GLY A 81 7.89 -12.57 -16.53
N LYS A 82 7.73 -11.30 -16.90
CA LYS A 82 8.11 -10.15 -16.09
C LYS A 82 6.88 -9.43 -15.58
N TYR A 83 6.76 -9.34 -14.25
CA TYR A 83 5.66 -8.64 -13.61
C TYR A 83 5.89 -7.13 -13.56
N ALA A 84 4.84 -6.36 -13.76
CA ALA A 84 4.83 -4.93 -13.48
C ALA A 84 4.86 -4.71 -11.96
N ALA A 85 6.05 -4.80 -11.37
CA ALA A 85 6.26 -4.66 -9.94
C ALA A 85 7.57 -3.95 -9.63
N PHE A 86 7.59 -3.23 -8.50
CA PHE A 86 8.82 -2.66 -7.96
C PHE A 86 8.75 -2.53 -6.44
N ARG A 87 9.92 -2.57 -5.79
CA ARG A 87 10.05 -2.37 -4.35
C ARG A 87 10.27 -0.89 -4.06
N ARG A 88 9.55 -0.35 -3.10
CA ARG A 88 9.78 1.00 -2.57
C ARG A 88 10.55 0.88 -1.27
N LEU A 89 11.71 1.49 -1.22
CA LEU A 89 12.56 1.53 -0.03
C LEU A 89 12.32 2.85 0.70
N PRO A 90 12.02 2.82 2.01
CA PRO A 90 11.83 4.04 2.79
C PRO A 90 13.13 4.86 2.87
N SER A 91 13.00 6.16 3.09
CA SER A 91 14.16 6.98 3.43
C SER A 91 14.57 6.70 4.89
N ALA A 92 15.87 6.88 5.21
CA ALA A 92 16.38 6.64 6.57
C ALA A 92 15.73 7.52 7.68
N LYS A 93 14.91 8.48 7.30
CA LYS A 93 14.28 9.45 8.21
C LYS A 93 12.74 9.39 8.26
N ASP A 94 12.13 8.47 7.51
CA ASP A 94 10.68 8.39 7.40
C ASP A 94 10.25 6.92 7.41
N VAL A 95 9.18 6.62 8.14
CA VAL A 95 8.56 5.28 8.17
C VAL A 95 7.78 4.97 6.88
N ARG A 96 7.53 5.98 6.05
CA ARG A 96 6.81 5.86 4.78
C ARG A 96 7.77 5.53 3.66
N SER A 97 7.39 4.58 2.81
CA SER A 97 8.16 4.16 1.62
C SER A 97 7.79 4.92 0.35
N ASN A 98 6.80 5.84 0.43
CA ASN A 98 6.29 6.58 -0.72
C ASN A 98 7.40 7.36 -1.45
N MET A 99 7.39 7.29 -2.78
CA MET A 99 8.37 7.99 -3.64
C MET A 99 8.34 9.51 -3.44
N SER A 100 7.16 10.09 -3.13
CA SER A 100 6.97 11.52 -2.89
C SER A 100 7.68 12.05 -1.64
N VAL A 101 8.02 11.18 -0.69
CA VAL A 101 8.73 11.53 0.56
C VAL A 101 10.19 11.06 0.56
N GLY A 102 10.76 10.78 -0.62
CA GLY A 102 12.18 10.43 -0.78
C GLY A 102 12.46 8.93 -0.80
N GLY A 103 11.46 8.08 -0.95
CA GLY A 103 11.62 6.66 -1.19
C GLY A 103 12.39 6.38 -2.50
N LYS A 104 13.04 5.23 -2.57
CA LYS A 104 13.78 4.77 -3.77
C LYS A 104 13.11 3.54 -4.36
N ALA A 105 13.04 3.51 -5.69
CA ALA A 105 12.58 2.32 -6.41
C ALA A 105 13.73 1.31 -6.58
N ALA A 106 13.43 0.04 -6.37
CA ALA A 106 14.33 -1.09 -6.59
C ALA A 106 13.58 -2.25 -7.26
N LYS A 107 14.32 -3.19 -7.86
CA LYS A 107 13.71 -4.40 -8.42
C LYS A 107 12.97 -5.17 -7.32
N ALA A 108 11.76 -5.61 -7.61
CA ALA A 108 11.00 -6.50 -6.76
C ALA A 108 11.15 -7.95 -7.25
N LYS A 109 11.10 -8.88 -6.30
CA LYS A 109 10.85 -10.30 -6.58
C LYS A 109 9.39 -10.56 -6.22
N VAL A 110 8.57 -10.87 -7.20
CA VAL A 110 7.19 -11.31 -6.98
C VAL A 110 7.23 -12.77 -6.49
N THR A 111 6.55 -13.03 -5.38
CA THR A 111 6.51 -14.35 -4.74
C THR A 111 5.15 -15.01 -4.97
N ASP A 112 5.07 -16.33 -4.73
CA ASP A 112 3.81 -17.07 -4.83
C ASP A 112 2.76 -16.55 -3.83
N ASP A 113 3.18 -16.08 -2.64
CA ASP A 113 2.27 -15.47 -1.66
C ASP A 113 1.66 -14.18 -2.20
N MET A 114 2.44 -13.34 -2.91
CA MET A 114 1.92 -12.13 -3.55
C MET A 114 0.93 -12.47 -4.66
N LEU A 115 1.20 -13.50 -5.45
CA LEU A 115 0.28 -13.97 -6.48
C LEU A 115 -1.00 -14.54 -5.85
N HIS A 116 -0.88 -15.27 -4.76
CA HIS A 116 -2.04 -15.74 -4.00
C HIS A 116 -2.90 -14.58 -3.47
N MET A 117 -2.29 -13.51 -2.95
CA MET A 117 -3.04 -12.32 -2.54
C MET A 117 -3.84 -11.70 -3.70
N VAL A 118 -3.26 -11.66 -4.92
CA VAL A 118 -4.01 -11.22 -6.10
C VAL A 118 -5.24 -12.11 -6.33
N ASP A 119 -5.10 -13.43 -6.21
CA ASP A 119 -6.22 -14.37 -6.35
C ASP A 119 -7.31 -14.15 -5.31
N VAL A 120 -6.93 -13.85 -4.05
CA VAL A 120 -7.87 -13.57 -2.97
C VAL A 120 -8.67 -12.29 -3.22
N VAL A 121 -8.04 -11.21 -3.71
CA VAL A 121 -8.72 -9.92 -3.93
C VAL A 121 -9.40 -9.83 -5.29
N ARG A 122 -9.05 -10.70 -6.24
CA ARG A 122 -9.59 -10.71 -7.62
C ARG A 122 -11.11 -10.62 -7.70
N PRO A 123 -11.89 -11.44 -6.95
CA PRO A 123 -13.36 -11.41 -7.07
C PRO A 123 -13.92 -10.01 -6.77
N LYS A 124 -13.37 -9.33 -5.77
CA LYS A 124 -13.77 -7.97 -5.39
C LYS A 124 -13.37 -6.96 -6.46
N LEU A 125 -12.13 -7.00 -6.94
CA LEU A 125 -11.63 -6.09 -7.97
C LEU A 125 -12.45 -6.17 -9.25
N VAL A 126 -12.75 -7.40 -9.69
CA VAL A 126 -13.54 -7.63 -10.90
C VAL A 126 -14.99 -7.20 -10.71
N ALA A 127 -15.61 -7.54 -9.58
CA ALA A 127 -17.01 -7.18 -9.30
C ALA A 127 -17.21 -5.66 -9.23
N ASP A 128 -16.20 -4.91 -8.76
CA ASP A 128 -16.23 -3.45 -8.66
C ASP A 128 -15.76 -2.74 -9.95
N GLY A 129 -15.38 -3.48 -10.99
CA GLY A 129 -14.89 -2.92 -12.25
C GLY A 129 -13.54 -2.20 -12.13
N MET A 130 -12.71 -2.62 -11.20
CA MET A 130 -11.37 -2.05 -10.96
C MET A 130 -10.39 -2.60 -11.99
N PHE A 131 -10.28 -1.90 -13.13
CA PHE A 131 -9.50 -2.34 -14.28
C PHE A 131 -7.99 -2.43 -13.98
N LEU A 132 -7.38 -1.32 -13.53
CA LEU A 132 -5.95 -1.25 -13.22
C LEU A 132 -5.74 -0.77 -11.79
N VAL A 133 -5.11 -1.59 -10.98
CA VAL A 133 -4.85 -1.29 -9.56
C VAL A 133 -3.37 -1.55 -9.21
N GLY A 134 -2.90 -0.89 -8.17
CA GLY A 134 -1.61 -1.18 -7.53
C GLY A 134 -1.82 -1.75 -6.15
N LEU A 135 -1.35 -2.97 -5.91
CA LEU A 135 -1.32 -3.58 -4.59
C LEU A 135 -0.02 -3.22 -3.89
N ASP A 136 -0.10 -2.69 -2.68
CA ASP A 136 1.06 -2.43 -1.83
C ASP A 136 1.16 -3.56 -0.79
N ILE A 137 2.26 -4.30 -0.85
CA ILE A 137 2.47 -5.55 -0.12
C ILE A 137 3.73 -5.44 0.75
N VAL A 138 3.59 -5.79 2.03
CA VAL A 138 4.69 -5.90 3.00
C VAL A 138 4.74 -7.34 3.50
N GLY A 139 5.85 -8.03 3.23
CA GLY A 139 5.96 -9.45 3.54
C GLY A 139 4.87 -10.27 2.86
N ASP A 140 4.04 -10.91 3.65
CA ASP A 140 2.87 -11.71 3.25
C ASP A 140 1.54 -10.99 3.45
N LYS A 141 1.54 -9.66 3.66
CA LYS A 141 0.34 -8.87 3.99
C LYS A 141 0.05 -7.78 2.97
N LEU A 142 -1.20 -7.69 2.56
CA LEU A 142 -1.72 -6.60 1.74
C LEU A 142 -1.93 -5.37 2.63
N MET A 143 -1.21 -4.30 2.34
CA MET A 143 -1.26 -3.06 3.10
C MET A 143 -2.28 -2.07 2.52
N GLU A 144 -2.38 -2.00 1.19
CA GLU A 144 -3.22 -1.02 0.50
C GLU A 144 -3.56 -1.47 -0.93
N ILE A 145 -4.75 -1.09 -1.40
CA ILE A 145 -5.17 -1.24 -2.80
C ILE A 145 -5.35 0.17 -3.39
N ASN A 146 -4.52 0.52 -4.36
CA ASN A 146 -4.56 1.80 -5.05
C ASN A 146 -5.39 1.66 -6.32
N VAL A 147 -6.61 2.19 -6.32
CA VAL A 147 -7.60 1.99 -7.40
C VAL A 147 -7.75 3.19 -8.34
N PHE A 148 -7.37 4.37 -7.91
CA PHE A 148 -7.45 5.59 -8.70
C PHE A 148 -6.05 6.02 -9.14
N SER A 149 -5.75 5.86 -10.44
CA SER A 149 -4.45 6.21 -11.04
C SER A 149 -3.24 5.67 -10.25
N PRO A 150 -3.07 4.34 -10.11
CA PRO A 150 -1.94 3.81 -9.36
C PRO A 150 -0.61 4.26 -9.98
N GLY A 151 0.13 5.06 -9.22
CA GLY A 151 1.41 5.61 -9.67
C GLY A 151 2.54 4.59 -9.65
N GLY A 152 3.61 4.87 -10.43
CA GLY A 152 4.84 4.08 -10.40
C GLY A 152 4.98 3.05 -11.52
N LEU A 153 4.06 2.97 -12.48
CA LEU A 153 4.19 2.06 -13.62
C LEU A 153 5.50 2.31 -14.39
N GLY A 154 5.87 3.57 -14.62
CA GLY A 154 7.14 3.94 -15.25
C GLY A 154 8.37 3.45 -14.47
N SER A 155 8.30 3.40 -13.14
CA SER A 155 9.38 2.81 -12.31
C SER A 155 9.47 1.30 -12.52
N ALA A 156 8.33 0.60 -12.55
CA ALA A 156 8.30 -0.84 -12.84
C ALA A 156 8.88 -1.10 -14.23
N GLN A 157 8.41 -0.40 -15.28
CA GLN A 157 8.89 -0.52 -16.65
C GLN A 157 10.42 -0.35 -16.75
N SER A 158 10.94 0.71 -16.14
CA SER A 158 12.38 0.98 -16.17
C SER A 158 13.22 -0.10 -15.48
N LEU A 159 12.72 -0.67 -14.38
CA LEU A 159 13.44 -1.66 -13.59
C LEU A 159 13.43 -3.06 -14.22
N VAL A 160 12.34 -3.43 -14.89
CA VAL A 160 12.24 -4.75 -15.55
C VAL A 160 12.53 -4.70 -17.06
N GLU A 161 12.72 -3.49 -17.62
CA GLU A 161 12.98 -3.24 -19.05
C GLU A 161 11.86 -3.80 -19.95
N VAL A 162 10.61 -3.49 -19.58
CA VAL A 162 9.39 -3.87 -20.31
C VAL A 162 8.44 -2.70 -20.35
N ASP A 163 7.86 -2.41 -21.51
CA ASP A 163 6.77 -1.46 -21.66
C ASP A 163 5.42 -2.19 -21.47
N PHE A 164 4.71 -1.87 -20.42
CA PHE A 164 3.40 -2.43 -20.13
C PHE A 164 2.24 -1.60 -20.70
N ALA A 165 2.50 -0.41 -21.24
CA ALA A 165 1.44 0.46 -21.74
C ALA A 165 0.67 -0.15 -22.91
N PRO A 166 1.29 -0.82 -23.90
CA PRO A 166 0.55 -1.41 -25.01
C PRO A 166 -0.52 -2.40 -24.56
N ILE A 167 -0.17 -3.35 -23.68
CA ILE A 167 -1.15 -4.36 -23.21
C ILE A 167 -2.28 -3.74 -22.38
N ILE A 168 -1.99 -2.67 -21.62
CA ILE A 168 -3.03 -1.95 -20.87
C ILE A 168 -4.02 -1.28 -21.82
N ILE A 169 -3.54 -0.71 -22.92
CA ILE A 169 -4.38 -0.01 -23.90
C ILE A 169 -5.19 -1.02 -24.72
N GLU A 170 -4.64 -2.17 -25.06
CA GLU A 170 -5.32 -3.22 -25.80
C GLU A 170 -6.49 -3.84 -25.04
N GLU A 171 -6.41 -3.85 -23.69
CA GLU A 171 -7.42 -4.46 -22.81
C GLU A 171 -8.48 -3.44 -22.32
N LEU A 172 -8.33 -2.13 -22.63
CA LEU A 172 -9.33 -1.10 -22.33
C LEU A 172 -10.53 -1.17 -23.29
#